data_d8c899b3a52153daa2210443f28b0546
#
_entry.id   d8c899b3a52153daa2210443f28b0546
#
_cell.length_a   1.000
_cell.length_b   1.000
_cell.length_c   1.000
_cell.angle_alpha   90.00
_cell.angle_beta   90.00
_cell.angle_gamma   90.00
#
_symmetry.space_group_name_H-M   'P 1'
#
loop_
_entity.id
_entity.type
_entity.pdbx_description
1 polymer ?
#
loop_
_entity_poly.entity_id
_entity_poly.type
_entity_poly.pdbx_seq_one_letter_code
_entity_poly.pdbx_strand_id
1 'polypeptide(L)'
;LHHIEIYVDDLAITKEFWGWLLYRLDYEIHQEWEEGVSFKKLDTYIVFVQTQAKYKDHPYHRCHSGLNHLAFHASRDLIDSIKKELHDRDVTILYEDRHPYAAGEQSYALFFEDPMRMKVELCAY
;
A
#
# COMPACT_ATOMS: atom_id res chain seq x y z
N LEU A 1 -5.03 15.28 5.78
CA LEU A 1 -5.41 13.98 6.36
C LEU A 1 -4.63 13.74 7.64
N HIS A 2 -5.31 13.41 8.73
CA HIS A 2 -4.65 13.07 9.99
C HIS A 2 -4.19 11.61 9.98
N HIS A 3 -5.10 10.69 9.73
CA HIS A 3 -4.79 9.26 9.62
C HIS A 3 -5.89 8.54 8.86
N ILE A 4 -5.58 7.30 8.46
CA ILE A 4 -6.54 6.38 7.87
C ILE A 4 -6.41 5.03 8.59
N GLU A 5 -7.53 4.38 8.86
CA GLU A 5 -7.54 3.05 9.47
C GLU A 5 -8.18 2.06 8.52
N ILE A 6 -7.49 0.94 8.30
CA ILE A 6 -7.86 -0.07 7.30
C ILE A 6 -7.98 -1.42 7.99
N TYR A 7 -9.12 -2.08 7.84
CA TYR A 7 -9.25 -3.48 8.22
C TYR A 7 -8.56 -4.38 7.21
N VAL A 8 -7.87 -5.39 7.68
CA VAL A 8 -7.14 -6.34 6.82
C VAL A 8 -7.51 -7.78 7.18
N ASP A 9 -7.46 -8.66 6.18
CA ASP A 9 -7.82 -10.07 6.34
C ASP A 9 -6.80 -10.87 7.14
N ASP A 10 -5.51 -10.53 6.99
CA ASP A 10 -4.40 -11.20 7.66
C ASP A 10 -3.37 -10.17 8.08
N LEU A 11 -3.35 -9.86 9.37
CA LEU A 11 -2.48 -8.82 9.91
C LEU A 11 -1.00 -9.19 9.78
N ALA A 12 -0.62 -10.45 9.95
CA ALA A 12 0.78 -10.88 9.89
C ALA A 12 1.36 -10.63 8.48
N ILE A 13 0.64 -11.02 7.44
CA ILE A 13 1.04 -10.80 6.05
C ILE A 13 1.05 -9.30 5.73
N THR A 14 0.04 -8.58 6.21
CA THR A 14 -0.04 -7.12 6.03
C THR A 14 1.15 -6.40 6.66
N LYS A 15 1.52 -6.77 7.89
CA LYS A 15 2.67 -6.18 8.59
C LYS A 15 3.97 -6.41 7.82
N GLU A 16 4.16 -7.60 7.29
CA GLU A 16 5.38 -7.92 6.52
C GLU A 16 5.46 -7.05 5.27
N PHE A 17 4.40 -6.99 4.48
CA PHE A 17 4.38 -6.22 3.23
C PHE A 17 4.44 -4.72 3.49
N TRP A 18 3.49 -4.20 4.27
CA TRP A 18 3.39 -2.76 4.51
C TRP A 18 4.53 -2.23 5.38
N GLY A 19 5.07 -3.05 6.27
CA GLY A 19 6.26 -2.69 7.04
C GLY A 19 7.46 -2.44 6.14
N TRP A 20 7.67 -3.33 5.16
CA TRP A 20 8.72 -3.14 4.16
C TRP A 20 8.46 -1.90 3.30
N LEU A 21 7.28 -1.79 2.71
CA LEU A 21 6.96 -0.69 1.78
C LEU A 21 7.03 0.67 2.48
N LEU A 22 6.36 0.79 3.61
CA LEU A 22 6.30 2.07 4.33
C LEU A 22 7.66 2.48 4.88
N TYR A 23 8.52 1.53 5.29
CA TYR A 23 9.90 1.83 5.66
C TYR A 23 10.66 2.45 4.47
N ARG A 24 10.47 1.90 3.26
CA ARG A 24 11.08 2.46 2.04
C ARG A 24 10.58 3.88 1.73
N LEU A 25 9.39 4.23 2.22
CA LEU A 25 8.77 5.55 2.04
C LEU A 25 8.98 6.49 3.25
N ASP A 26 9.91 6.12 4.15
CA ASP A 26 10.29 6.90 5.34
C ASP A 26 9.21 6.97 6.43
N TYR A 27 8.35 5.96 6.50
CA TYR A 27 7.47 5.77 7.63
C TYR A 27 8.15 4.90 8.68
N GLU A 28 7.78 5.10 9.94
CA GLU A 28 8.24 4.29 11.07
C GLU A 28 7.06 3.69 11.81
N ILE A 29 7.28 2.55 12.48
CA ILE A 29 6.26 1.97 13.36
C ILE A 29 5.94 3.01 14.44
N HIS A 30 4.64 3.32 14.59
CA HIS A 30 4.14 4.28 15.56
C HIS A 30 3.56 3.60 16.78
N GLN A 31 2.64 2.67 16.57
CA GLN A 31 2.02 1.86 17.62
C GLN A 31 1.86 0.42 17.12
N GLU A 32 1.96 -0.53 18.04
CA GLU A 32 1.77 -1.93 17.73
C GLU A 32 1.05 -2.60 18.90
N TRP A 33 0.01 -3.37 18.59
CA TRP A 33 -0.75 -4.14 19.57
C TRP A 33 -1.19 -5.46 18.93
N GLU A 34 -1.83 -6.32 19.71
CA GLU A 34 -2.15 -7.68 19.24
C GLU A 34 -2.95 -7.66 17.91
N GLU A 35 -3.90 -6.74 17.79
CA GLU A 35 -4.84 -6.72 16.66
C GLU A 35 -4.49 -5.68 15.58
N GLY A 36 -3.42 -4.93 15.73
CA GLY A 36 -3.11 -3.88 14.79
C GLY A 36 -1.69 -3.32 14.86
N VAL A 37 -1.39 -2.47 13.89
CA VAL A 37 -0.13 -1.75 13.79
C VAL A 37 -0.38 -0.43 13.09
N SER A 38 0.36 0.60 13.46
CA SER A 38 0.34 1.86 12.72
C SER A 38 1.75 2.30 12.35
N PHE A 39 1.84 2.99 11.21
CA PHE A 39 3.08 3.54 10.67
C PHE A 39 2.90 5.02 10.45
N LYS A 40 3.86 5.81 10.88
CA LYS A 40 3.76 7.28 10.88
C LYS A 40 4.90 7.91 10.11
N LYS A 41 4.57 8.97 9.40
CA LYS A 41 5.53 9.88 8.76
C LYS A 41 5.04 11.30 8.98
N LEU A 42 5.87 12.14 9.61
CA LEU A 42 5.49 13.51 9.96
C LEU A 42 4.18 13.52 10.77
N ASP A 43 3.15 14.19 10.26
CA ASP A 43 1.87 14.36 10.97
C ASP A 43 0.78 13.36 10.53
N THR A 44 1.12 12.42 9.67
CA THR A 44 0.14 11.47 9.11
C THR A 44 0.52 10.03 9.45
N TYR A 45 -0.48 9.22 9.79
CA TYR A 45 -0.22 7.79 10.01
C TYR A 45 -1.30 6.92 9.37
N ILE A 46 -0.93 5.67 9.15
CA ILE A 46 -1.77 4.64 8.56
C ILE A 46 -1.87 3.50 9.55
N VAL A 47 -3.08 3.06 9.84
CA VAL A 47 -3.37 2.02 10.81
C VAL A 47 -3.93 0.80 10.07
N PHE A 48 -3.40 -0.38 10.37
CA PHE A 48 -3.92 -1.65 9.88
C PHE A 48 -4.42 -2.46 11.07
N VAL A 49 -5.65 -2.95 10.98
CA VAL A 49 -6.32 -3.68 12.05
C VAL A 49 -6.88 -4.99 11.50
N GLN A 50 -6.70 -6.08 12.25
CA GLN A 50 -7.24 -7.37 11.89
C GLN A 50 -8.76 -7.34 11.83
N THR A 51 -9.33 -7.76 10.71
CA THR A 51 -10.79 -7.92 10.57
C THR A 51 -11.27 -9.01 11.53
N GLN A 52 -12.35 -8.73 12.26
CA GLN A 52 -12.97 -9.71 13.15
C GLN A 52 -13.54 -10.87 12.33
N ALA A 53 -13.42 -12.10 12.86
CA ALA A 53 -13.82 -13.32 12.14
C ALA A 53 -15.26 -13.26 11.62
N LYS A 54 -16.18 -12.67 12.40
CA LYS A 54 -17.59 -12.58 12.01
C LYS A 54 -17.88 -11.69 10.81
N TYR A 55 -16.89 -10.87 10.37
CA TYR A 55 -17.04 -9.96 9.23
C TYR A 55 -16.19 -10.38 8.02
N LYS A 56 -15.52 -11.54 8.07
CA LYS A 56 -14.63 -11.98 6.99
C LYS A 56 -15.38 -12.54 5.77
N ASP A 57 -16.67 -12.73 5.85
CA ASP A 57 -17.52 -13.19 4.74
C ASP A 57 -17.74 -12.12 3.66
N HIS A 58 -17.35 -10.87 3.93
CA HIS A 58 -17.41 -9.76 2.98
C HIS A 58 -16.01 -9.22 2.72
N PRO A 59 -15.18 -9.89 1.91
CA PRO A 59 -13.81 -9.44 1.68
C PRO A 59 -13.78 -8.13 0.91
N TYR A 60 -12.72 -7.37 1.16
CA TYR A 60 -12.43 -6.15 0.42
C TYR A 60 -12.21 -6.45 -1.08
N HIS A 61 -12.66 -5.51 -1.92
CA HIS A 61 -12.35 -5.52 -3.35
C HIS A 61 -12.26 -4.07 -3.85
N ARG A 62 -11.16 -3.72 -4.50
CA ARG A 62 -10.91 -2.34 -4.93
C ARG A 62 -11.89 -1.80 -5.97
N CYS A 63 -12.65 -2.67 -6.61
CA CYS A 63 -13.65 -2.27 -7.60
C CYS A 63 -15.05 -2.12 -7.00
N HIS A 64 -15.23 -2.48 -5.74
CA HIS A 64 -16.48 -2.22 -5.02
C HIS A 64 -16.48 -0.81 -4.46
N SER A 65 -17.66 -0.32 -4.03
CA SER A 65 -17.76 0.99 -3.37
C SER A 65 -16.84 1.04 -2.16
N GLY A 66 -16.01 2.09 -2.06
CA GLY A 66 -15.04 2.25 -1.01
C GLY A 66 -13.68 2.65 -1.58
N LEU A 67 -12.62 2.28 -0.89
CA LEU A 67 -11.27 2.66 -1.29
C LEU A 67 -10.86 1.94 -2.59
N ASN A 68 -10.47 2.71 -3.61
CA ASN A 68 -9.88 2.16 -4.83
C ASN A 68 -8.38 1.95 -4.67
N HIS A 69 -7.64 2.97 -4.24
CA HIS A 69 -6.20 2.85 -4.02
C HIS A 69 -5.68 3.94 -3.08
N LEU A 70 -4.48 3.70 -2.56
CA LEU A 70 -3.67 4.69 -1.84
C LEU A 70 -2.52 5.11 -2.73
N ALA A 71 -2.24 6.41 -2.79
CA ALA A 71 -1.13 6.96 -3.56
C ALA A 71 -0.12 7.64 -2.62
N PHE A 72 1.16 7.38 -2.86
CA PHE A 72 2.26 7.92 -2.07
C PHE A 72 3.23 8.68 -2.95
N HIS A 73 3.75 9.80 -2.47
CA HIS A 73 4.85 10.49 -3.12
C HIS A 73 6.13 9.66 -3.05
N ALA A 74 6.84 9.58 -4.16
CA ALA A 74 8.15 8.95 -4.22
C ALA A 74 8.95 9.56 -5.39
N SER A 75 10.27 9.62 -5.26
CA SER A 75 11.12 10.05 -6.37
C SER A 75 11.12 9.00 -7.48
N ARG A 76 11.48 9.40 -8.70
CA ARG A 76 11.62 8.45 -9.81
C ARG A 76 12.60 7.34 -9.48
N ASP A 77 13.74 7.67 -8.89
CA ASP A 77 14.77 6.68 -8.53
C ASP A 77 14.23 5.70 -7.49
N LEU A 78 13.48 6.17 -6.50
CA LEU A 78 12.88 5.29 -5.50
C LEU A 78 11.81 4.38 -6.13
N ILE A 79 10.99 4.91 -7.03
CA ILE A 79 10.00 4.11 -7.77
C ILE A 79 10.69 3.00 -8.55
N ASP A 80 11.77 3.30 -9.27
CA ASP A 80 12.51 2.30 -10.04
C ASP A 80 13.10 1.22 -9.15
N SER A 81 13.66 1.61 -8.00
CA SER A 81 14.22 0.70 -7.01
C SER A 81 13.14 -0.22 -6.41
N ILE A 82 12.01 0.36 -6.01
CA ILE A 82 10.89 -0.40 -5.43
C ILE A 82 10.30 -1.36 -6.48
N LYS A 83 10.21 -0.95 -7.74
CA LYS A 83 9.71 -1.82 -8.81
C LYS A 83 10.53 -3.11 -8.89
N LYS A 84 11.87 -3.02 -8.80
CA LYS A 84 12.74 -4.20 -8.79
C LYS A 84 12.48 -5.08 -7.58
N GLU A 85 12.34 -4.48 -6.40
CA GLU A 85 12.04 -5.21 -5.18
C GLU A 85 10.67 -5.91 -5.25
N LEU A 86 9.66 -5.28 -5.89
CA LEU A 86 8.36 -5.90 -6.10
C LEU A 86 8.45 -7.14 -6.98
N HIS A 87 9.25 -7.09 -8.06
CA HIS A 87 9.49 -8.28 -8.89
C HIS A 87 10.14 -9.40 -8.07
N ASP A 88 11.13 -9.08 -7.25
CA ASP A 88 11.81 -10.06 -6.39
C ASP A 88 10.88 -10.67 -5.34
N ARG A 89 9.83 -9.93 -4.95
CA ARG A 89 8.82 -10.38 -3.98
C ARG A 89 7.62 -11.06 -4.63
N ASP A 90 7.60 -11.22 -5.95
CA ASP A 90 6.47 -11.78 -6.71
C ASP A 90 5.17 -11.00 -6.51
N VAL A 91 5.26 -9.70 -6.34
CA VAL A 91 4.09 -8.81 -6.21
C VAL A 91 3.52 -8.52 -7.59
N THR A 92 2.21 -8.53 -7.72
CA THR A 92 1.52 -8.19 -8.98
C THR A 92 1.65 -6.69 -9.25
N ILE A 93 2.31 -6.35 -10.36
CA ILE A 93 2.40 -4.98 -10.86
C ILE A 93 1.28 -4.77 -11.88
N LEU A 94 0.54 -3.68 -11.70
CA LEU A 94 -0.58 -3.33 -12.57
C LEU A 94 -0.13 -2.38 -13.68
N TYR A 95 -0.77 -2.48 -14.84
CA TYR A 95 -0.54 -1.55 -15.97
C TYR A 95 0.92 -1.50 -16.42
N GLU A 96 1.62 -2.62 -16.35
CA GLU A 96 3.06 -2.67 -16.67
C GLU A 96 3.35 -2.24 -18.11
N ASP A 97 2.45 -2.53 -19.03
CA ASP A 97 2.52 -2.16 -20.43
C ASP A 97 2.48 -0.64 -20.66
N ARG A 98 1.96 0.12 -19.69
CA ARG A 98 1.87 1.59 -19.76
C ARG A 98 2.80 2.29 -18.78
N HIS A 99 3.51 1.51 -17.97
CA HIS A 99 4.46 2.07 -17.00
C HIS A 99 5.55 2.88 -17.71
N PRO A 100 5.93 4.08 -17.25
CA PRO A 100 5.48 4.76 -16.03
C PRO A 100 4.33 5.76 -16.24
N TYR A 101 3.62 5.68 -17.35
CA TYR A 101 2.62 6.69 -17.77
C TYR A 101 1.18 6.23 -17.59
N ALA A 102 0.92 5.21 -16.77
CA ALA A 102 -0.43 4.69 -16.57
C ALA A 102 -1.40 5.71 -15.97
N ALA A 103 -0.90 6.70 -15.21
CA ALA A 103 -1.71 7.78 -14.64
C ALA A 103 -1.82 9.00 -15.56
N GLY A 104 -1.13 8.99 -16.72
CA GLY A 104 -1.14 10.10 -17.70
C GLY A 104 0.23 10.41 -18.25
N GLU A 105 0.29 11.11 -19.38
CA GLU A 105 1.52 11.41 -20.11
C GLU A 105 2.54 12.23 -19.29
N GLN A 106 2.06 13.03 -18.34
CA GLN A 106 2.89 13.88 -17.50
C GLN A 106 3.24 13.23 -16.15
N SER A 107 2.76 12.03 -15.92
CA SER A 107 2.99 11.33 -14.66
C SER A 107 4.21 10.40 -14.76
N TYR A 108 4.76 10.09 -13.58
CA TYR A 108 5.69 8.96 -13.42
C TYR A 108 5.18 8.17 -12.23
N ALA A 109 4.50 7.06 -12.50
CA ALA A 109 3.76 6.32 -11.47
C ALA A 109 3.96 4.81 -11.62
N LEU A 110 3.88 4.12 -10.49
CA LEU A 110 3.94 2.67 -10.38
C LEU A 110 2.71 2.20 -9.62
N PHE A 111 1.97 1.26 -10.20
CA PHE A 111 0.79 0.67 -9.59
C PHE A 111 1.02 -0.81 -9.30
N PHE A 112 0.63 -1.27 -8.13
CA PHE A 112 0.77 -2.67 -7.74
C PHE A 112 -0.30 -3.06 -6.71
N GLU A 113 -0.38 -4.35 -6.40
CA GLU A 113 -1.33 -4.88 -5.43
C GLU A 113 -0.64 -5.20 -4.10
N ASP A 114 -1.32 -4.87 -2.99
CA ASP A 114 -0.93 -5.37 -1.68
C ASP A 114 -1.45 -6.82 -1.48
N PRO A 115 -1.17 -7.49 -0.35
CA PRO A 115 -1.64 -8.87 -0.12
C PRO A 115 -3.15 -9.05 -0.16
N MET A 116 -3.92 -8.00 0.09
CA MET A 116 -5.39 -8.02 0.04
C MET A 116 -5.92 -7.58 -1.33
N ARG A 117 -5.02 -7.43 -2.32
CA ARG A 117 -5.30 -6.91 -3.65
C ARG A 117 -5.80 -5.47 -3.67
N MET A 118 -5.51 -4.71 -2.63
CA MET A 118 -5.69 -3.26 -2.64
C MET A 118 -4.66 -2.64 -3.58
N LYS A 119 -5.10 -1.73 -4.44
CA LYS A 119 -4.19 -1.06 -5.36
C LYS A 119 -3.39 0.00 -4.63
N VAL A 120 -2.10 0.05 -4.92
CA VAL A 120 -1.17 1.04 -4.38
C VAL A 120 -0.52 1.77 -5.55
N GLU A 121 -0.36 3.07 -5.40
CA GLU A 121 0.33 3.91 -6.39
C GLU A 121 1.52 4.61 -5.72
N LEU A 122 2.66 4.59 -6.39
CA LEU A 122 3.79 5.47 -6.09
C LEU A 122 3.90 6.48 -7.21
N CYS A 123 3.95 7.77 -6.88
CA CYS A 123 3.91 8.82 -7.90
C CYS A 123 4.97 9.90 -7.65
N ALA A 124 5.59 10.33 -8.76
CA ALA A 124 6.63 11.37 -8.79
C ALA A 124 6.16 12.57 -9.61
N TYR A 125 4.93 13.05 -9.34
CA TYR A 125 4.35 14.20 -10.01
C TYR A 125 3.47 15.00 -9.04
#